data_d585daf12c40d9c6a4e54782ff38b395
#
_entry.id   d585daf12c40d9c6a4e54782ff38b395
#
_cell.length_a   1.000
_cell.length_b   1.000
_cell.length_c   1.000
_cell.angle_alpha   90.00
_cell.angle_beta   90.00
_cell.angle_gamma   90.00
#
_symmetry.space_group_name_H-M   'P 1'
#
loop_
_entity.id
_entity.type
_entity.pdbx_description
1 polymer ?
#
loop_
_entity_poly.entity_id
_entity_poly.type
_entity_poly.pdbx_seq_one_letter_code
_entity_poly.pdbx_strand_id
1 'polypeptide(L)'
;MKQQYDISVPLTAIAYALAILYTVLFLCLLPFDRQTVARRDFIVYWATGQQLVHHGNPYDPAALNQIEHNAGFSSSASYYMRNAPWALTLALPLGFVGPMAASLPWSLLMLGLLVLSVRILWKLFGSPKNSLAWLGYCFPPALWCVLLGQTSIFLLFGLALFLRFHKTRPFAAGAALWLCSIKPHLFLPFALVLLVWIFVARTWRILSGAAAAFAVGALITTSIDPAAWSQYAYYMRTSVVTHEFTPCFADLLRDSIRPTAEWLAFVPAVVGCLWALAYFWPRRHDWDWLEQGGLLVLVSLLIAPFGWIFDQSLALPAVLWGASRTSSQLLLSALALIYIVVEFQLVHFDLHSVAWLWTTPAWLIWYLFARASSRKADMMTLPASPSPSVRSSG
;
A
#
# COMPACT_ATOMS: atom_id res chain seq x y z
N MET A 1 -48.97 5.00 1.66
CA MET A 1 -47.75 4.21 2.03
C MET A 1 -47.11 3.73 0.75
N LYS A 2 -46.04 4.39 0.27
CA LYS A 2 -45.20 3.89 -0.81
C LYS A 2 -44.22 2.89 -0.21
N GLN A 3 -44.38 1.64 -0.55
CA GLN A 3 -43.42 0.57 -0.23
C GLN A 3 -42.11 0.92 -0.96
N GLN A 4 -41.17 1.46 -0.22
CA GLN A 4 -39.82 1.70 -0.70
C GLN A 4 -39.17 0.32 -0.77
N TYR A 5 -39.14 -0.27 -1.95
CA TYR A 5 -38.37 -1.49 -2.20
C TYR A 5 -36.92 -1.17 -1.92
N ASP A 6 -36.41 -1.78 -0.89
CA ASP A 6 -35.00 -1.65 -0.47
C ASP A 6 -34.12 -2.41 -1.49
N ILE A 7 -33.67 -1.68 -2.52
CA ILE A 7 -32.79 -2.21 -3.58
C ILE A 7 -31.39 -2.56 -3.05
N SER A 8 -31.14 -2.28 -1.78
CA SER A 8 -29.80 -2.45 -1.14
C SER A 8 -29.38 -3.91 -0.97
N VAL A 9 -30.32 -4.82 -0.75
CA VAL A 9 -30.04 -6.24 -0.49
C VAL A 9 -29.48 -6.98 -1.70
N PRO A 10 -30.00 -6.82 -2.95
CA PRO A 10 -29.47 -7.55 -4.09
C PRO A 10 -28.08 -7.07 -4.54
N LEU A 11 -27.77 -5.77 -4.47
CA LEU A 11 -26.47 -5.24 -4.90
C LEU A 11 -25.34 -5.65 -3.94
N THR A 12 -25.58 -5.61 -2.65
CA THR A 12 -24.64 -6.13 -1.65
C THR A 12 -24.46 -7.65 -1.80
N ALA A 13 -25.52 -8.40 -2.01
CA ALA A 13 -25.44 -9.85 -2.22
C ALA A 13 -24.66 -10.21 -3.49
N ILE A 14 -24.86 -9.47 -4.58
CA ILE A 14 -24.10 -9.63 -5.83
C ILE A 14 -22.62 -9.31 -5.60
N ALA A 15 -22.29 -8.19 -4.92
CA ALA A 15 -20.93 -7.83 -4.62
C ALA A 15 -20.21 -8.91 -3.75
N TYR A 16 -20.94 -9.52 -2.79
CA TYR A 16 -20.42 -10.66 -2.03
C TYR A 16 -20.20 -11.90 -2.86
N ALA A 17 -21.18 -12.25 -3.69
CA ALA A 17 -21.08 -13.42 -4.56
C ALA A 17 -19.87 -13.28 -5.50
N LEU A 18 -19.68 -12.10 -6.08
CA LEU A 18 -18.52 -11.80 -6.94
C LEU A 18 -17.21 -11.83 -6.16
N ALA A 19 -17.18 -11.25 -4.96
CA ALA A 19 -15.99 -11.27 -4.11
C ALA A 19 -15.59 -12.69 -3.67
N ILE A 20 -16.59 -13.53 -3.31
CA ILE A 20 -16.35 -14.94 -2.96
C ILE A 20 -15.88 -15.71 -4.20
N LEU A 21 -16.57 -15.54 -5.34
CA LEU A 21 -16.21 -16.19 -6.60
C LEU A 21 -14.78 -15.82 -6.99
N TYR A 22 -14.44 -14.53 -6.92
CA TYR A 22 -13.10 -14.05 -7.24
C TYR A 22 -12.05 -14.60 -6.29
N THR A 23 -12.33 -14.61 -4.97
CA THR A 23 -11.41 -15.20 -3.99
C THR A 23 -11.18 -16.70 -4.26
N VAL A 24 -12.24 -17.44 -4.65
CA VAL A 24 -12.11 -18.86 -5.03
C VAL A 24 -11.28 -19.01 -6.30
N LEU A 25 -11.56 -18.21 -7.33
CA LEU A 25 -10.76 -18.20 -8.56
C LEU A 25 -9.29 -17.83 -8.29
N PHE A 26 -9.06 -16.80 -7.44
CA PHE A 26 -7.73 -16.41 -7.00
C PHE A 26 -6.99 -17.56 -6.30
N LEU A 27 -7.64 -18.27 -5.38
CA LEU A 27 -7.05 -19.44 -4.73
C LEU A 27 -6.76 -20.58 -5.72
N CYS A 28 -7.60 -20.73 -6.76
CA CYS A 28 -7.35 -21.69 -7.83
C CYS A 28 -6.18 -21.28 -8.74
N LEU A 29 -5.88 -19.98 -8.86
CA LEU A 29 -4.74 -19.45 -9.61
C LEU A 29 -3.42 -19.50 -8.81
N LEU A 30 -3.42 -20.02 -7.58
CA LEU A 30 -2.24 -20.27 -6.76
C LEU A 30 -1.67 -21.69 -6.95
N PRO A 31 -1.38 -22.20 -8.17
CA PRO A 31 -0.68 -23.45 -8.30
C PRO A 31 0.73 -23.27 -7.74
N PHE A 32 1.16 -24.19 -6.89
CA PHE A 32 2.48 -24.22 -6.30
C PHE A 32 3.36 -25.22 -7.10
N ASP A 33 3.40 -25.04 -8.41
CA ASP A 33 4.36 -25.73 -9.25
C ASP A 33 5.61 -24.87 -9.51
N ARG A 34 6.71 -25.51 -9.90
CA ARG A 34 8.01 -24.84 -10.06
C ARG A 34 7.95 -23.69 -11.06
N GLN A 35 7.24 -23.85 -12.18
CA GLN A 35 7.19 -22.81 -13.22
C GLN A 35 6.40 -21.60 -12.77
N THR A 36 5.28 -21.81 -12.08
CA THR A 36 4.45 -20.72 -11.57
C THR A 36 5.17 -19.94 -10.47
N VAL A 37 5.87 -20.63 -9.55
CA VAL A 37 6.64 -19.95 -8.49
C VAL A 37 7.77 -19.12 -9.09
N ALA A 38 8.47 -19.65 -10.10
CA ALA A 38 9.57 -18.95 -10.75
C ALA A 38 9.14 -17.71 -11.54
N ARG A 39 7.87 -17.62 -11.99
CA ARG A 39 7.33 -16.48 -12.73
C ARG A 39 6.80 -15.34 -11.85
N ARG A 40 6.81 -15.50 -10.52
CA ARG A 40 6.35 -14.49 -9.57
C ARG A 40 7.49 -13.58 -9.15
N ASP A 41 7.18 -12.35 -8.78
CA ASP A 41 8.15 -11.42 -8.20
C ASP A 41 8.78 -11.93 -6.90
N PHE A 42 8.12 -12.90 -6.24
CA PHE A 42 8.67 -13.63 -5.11
C PHE A 42 10.09 -14.18 -5.40
N ILE A 43 10.37 -14.57 -6.66
CA ILE A 43 11.62 -15.24 -7.00
C ILE A 43 12.84 -14.36 -6.72
N VAL A 44 12.74 -13.04 -6.91
CA VAL A 44 13.85 -12.12 -6.62
C VAL A 44 14.15 -12.05 -5.12
N TYR A 45 13.13 -12.07 -4.26
CA TYR A 45 13.35 -12.09 -2.80
C TYR A 45 14.01 -13.39 -2.35
N TRP A 46 13.59 -14.51 -2.93
CA TRP A 46 14.21 -15.80 -2.67
C TRP A 46 15.66 -15.85 -3.19
N ALA A 47 15.94 -15.42 -4.43
CA ALA A 47 17.27 -15.37 -5.01
C ALA A 47 18.21 -14.46 -4.21
N THR A 48 17.69 -13.30 -3.76
CA THR A 48 18.41 -12.39 -2.84
C THR A 48 18.74 -13.09 -1.52
N GLY A 49 17.80 -13.84 -0.96
CA GLY A 49 18.03 -14.64 0.25
C GLY A 49 19.14 -15.70 0.04
N GLN A 50 19.18 -16.36 -1.13
CA GLN A 50 20.25 -17.28 -1.49
C GLN A 50 21.61 -16.57 -1.52
N GLN A 51 21.70 -15.38 -2.12
CA GLN A 51 22.95 -14.60 -2.10
C GLN A 51 23.41 -14.29 -0.68
N LEU A 52 22.50 -13.84 0.19
CA LEU A 52 22.83 -13.54 1.58
C LEU A 52 23.32 -14.75 2.36
N VAL A 53 22.68 -15.91 2.22
CA VAL A 53 23.07 -17.15 2.92
C VAL A 53 24.43 -17.67 2.44
N HIS A 54 24.75 -17.45 1.15
CA HIS A 54 26.03 -17.89 0.58
C HIS A 54 27.09 -16.78 0.55
N HIS A 55 26.88 -15.66 1.26
CA HIS A 55 27.79 -14.53 1.33
C HIS A 55 28.12 -13.90 -0.04
N GLY A 56 27.19 -13.98 -1.00
CA GLY A 56 27.28 -13.34 -2.31
C GLY A 56 26.69 -11.91 -2.28
N ASN A 57 26.79 -11.22 -3.43
CA ASN A 57 26.24 -9.88 -3.57
C ASN A 57 24.72 -9.90 -3.84
N PRO A 58 23.86 -9.48 -2.89
CA PRO A 58 22.40 -9.50 -3.07
C PRO A 58 21.86 -8.48 -4.10
N TYR A 59 22.74 -7.61 -4.63
CA TYR A 59 22.43 -6.62 -5.64
C TYR A 59 23.12 -6.85 -6.98
N ASP A 60 23.77 -8.01 -7.16
CA ASP A 60 24.38 -8.36 -8.45
C ASP A 60 23.31 -8.90 -9.42
N PRO A 61 22.97 -8.14 -10.49
CA PRO A 61 21.93 -8.56 -11.44
C PRO A 61 22.24 -9.86 -12.15
N ALA A 62 23.51 -10.12 -12.47
CA ALA A 62 23.92 -11.33 -13.20
C ALA A 62 23.82 -12.59 -12.31
N ALA A 63 24.24 -12.47 -11.05
CA ALA A 63 24.16 -13.56 -10.10
C ALA A 63 22.70 -13.88 -9.73
N LEU A 64 21.86 -12.86 -9.51
CA LEU A 64 20.42 -13.05 -9.24
C LEU A 64 19.75 -13.72 -10.43
N ASN A 65 19.98 -13.24 -11.66
CA ASN A 65 19.44 -13.83 -12.88
C ASN A 65 19.80 -15.32 -13.00
N GLN A 66 21.05 -15.67 -12.77
CA GLN A 66 21.48 -17.08 -12.83
C GLN A 66 20.74 -17.96 -11.80
N ILE A 67 20.54 -17.46 -10.58
CA ILE A 67 19.80 -18.18 -9.53
C ILE A 67 18.33 -18.34 -9.93
N GLU A 68 17.70 -17.28 -10.46
CA GLU A 68 16.31 -17.30 -10.93
C GLU A 68 16.12 -18.29 -12.07
N HIS A 69 17.01 -18.30 -13.07
CA HIS A 69 16.96 -19.27 -14.16
C HIS A 69 17.14 -20.73 -13.68
N ASN A 70 18.05 -20.97 -12.73
CA ASN A 70 18.22 -22.29 -12.14
C ASN A 70 16.97 -22.78 -11.38
N ALA A 71 16.17 -21.83 -10.87
CA ALA A 71 14.87 -22.11 -10.24
C ALA A 71 13.73 -22.35 -11.24
N GLY A 72 13.95 -22.06 -12.54
CA GLY A 72 12.96 -22.26 -13.62
C GLY A 72 12.36 -20.98 -14.20
N PHE A 73 12.92 -19.81 -13.83
CA PHE A 73 12.56 -18.55 -14.49
C PHE A 73 13.07 -18.53 -15.93
N SER A 74 12.19 -18.25 -16.88
CA SER A 74 12.49 -18.42 -18.32
C SER A 74 12.48 -17.08 -19.10
N SER A 75 12.23 -15.95 -18.44
CA SER A 75 12.24 -14.64 -19.11
C SER A 75 13.67 -14.17 -19.37
N SER A 76 13.87 -13.47 -20.49
CA SER A 76 15.13 -12.77 -20.76
C SER A 76 15.32 -11.50 -19.89
N ALA A 77 14.23 -10.95 -19.37
CA ALA A 77 14.26 -9.84 -18.43
C ALA A 77 14.38 -10.41 -17.01
N SER A 78 15.44 -10.05 -16.31
CA SER A 78 15.67 -10.46 -14.92
C SER A 78 14.89 -9.58 -13.96
N TYR A 79 14.50 -10.14 -12.83
CA TYR A 79 14.07 -9.34 -11.70
C TYR A 79 15.31 -8.84 -10.93
N TYR A 80 15.18 -7.66 -10.32
CA TYR A 80 16.28 -7.02 -9.60
C TYR A 80 15.86 -6.67 -8.18
N MET A 81 16.73 -6.88 -7.22
CA MET A 81 16.50 -6.44 -5.84
C MET A 81 16.66 -4.92 -5.75
N ARG A 82 15.55 -4.21 -5.63
CA ARG A 82 15.50 -2.73 -5.59
C ARG A 82 15.34 -2.18 -4.18
N ASN A 83 15.05 -3.04 -3.22
CA ASN A 83 14.83 -2.61 -1.83
C ASN A 83 16.16 -2.32 -1.15
N ALA A 84 16.15 -1.31 -0.29
CA ALA A 84 17.34 -0.89 0.44
C ALA A 84 17.84 -1.97 1.44
N PRO A 85 19.11 -1.89 1.89
CA PRO A 85 19.75 -2.95 2.69
C PRO A 85 18.97 -3.38 3.92
N TRP A 86 18.33 -2.46 4.65
CA TRP A 86 17.55 -2.82 5.84
C TRP A 86 16.34 -3.73 5.53
N ALA A 87 15.87 -3.77 4.28
CA ALA A 87 14.78 -4.64 3.86
C ALA A 87 15.24 -6.07 3.54
N LEU A 88 16.56 -6.30 3.35
CA LEU A 88 17.14 -7.63 3.08
C LEU A 88 16.86 -8.64 4.19
N THR A 89 16.61 -8.16 5.42
CA THR A 89 16.21 -9.01 6.54
C THR A 89 14.95 -9.82 6.28
N LEU A 90 14.05 -9.36 5.37
CA LEU A 90 12.87 -10.11 4.95
C LEU A 90 13.21 -11.23 3.95
N ALA A 91 14.22 -11.02 3.13
CA ALA A 91 14.66 -12.00 2.13
C ALA A 91 15.51 -13.12 2.73
N LEU A 92 16.29 -12.80 3.78
CA LEU A 92 17.24 -13.74 4.40
C LEU A 92 16.63 -15.11 4.73
N PRO A 93 15.50 -15.22 5.45
CA PRO A 93 14.95 -16.53 5.81
C PRO A 93 14.54 -17.38 4.61
N LEU A 94 14.24 -16.76 3.47
CA LEU A 94 13.87 -17.46 2.25
C LEU A 94 15.06 -18.22 1.63
N GLY A 95 16.27 -17.73 1.86
CA GLY A 95 17.49 -18.30 1.32
C GLY A 95 17.92 -19.64 1.94
N PHE A 96 17.34 -20.04 3.07
CA PHE A 96 17.70 -21.31 3.72
C PHE A 96 17.02 -22.54 3.10
N VAL A 97 16.04 -22.35 2.24
CA VAL A 97 15.26 -23.44 1.64
C VAL A 97 15.08 -23.21 0.13
N GLY A 98 14.66 -24.25 -0.59
CA GLY A 98 14.38 -24.14 -2.02
C GLY A 98 13.17 -23.24 -2.32
N PRO A 99 13.04 -22.73 -3.57
CA PRO A 99 12.03 -21.71 -3.93
C PRO A 99 10.60 -22.19 -3.69
N MET A 100 10.31 -23.46 -3.95
CA MET A 100 8.98 -24.05 -3.68
C MET A 100 8.65 -24.07 -2.18
N ALA A 101 9.62 -24.51 -1.35
CA ALA A 101 9.44 -24.58 0.09
C ALA A 101 9.34 -23.18 0.74
N ALA A 102 9.99 -22.17 0.17
CA ALA A 102 9.93 -20.79 0.63
C ALA A 102 8.64 -20.08 0.20
N SER A 103 8.08 -20.41 -0.98
CA SER A 103 6.94 -19.68 -1.56
C SER A 103 5.65 -19.85 -0.77
N LEU A 104 5.40 -21.04 -0.23
CA LEU A 104 4.18 -21.31 0.55
C LEU A 104 4.13 -20.53 1.85
N PRO A 105 5.13 -20.61 2.76
CA PRO A 105 5.11 -19.80 3.99
C PRO A 105 5.13 -18.30 3.70
N TRP A 106 5.80 -17.83 2.62
CA TRP A 106 5.74 -16.43 2.19
C TRP A 106 4.32 -16.00 1.83
N SER A 107 3.63 -16.78 0.97
CA SER A 107 2.25 -16.47 0.56
C SER A 107 1.28 -16.53 1.73
N LEU A 108 1.42 -17.51 2.64
CA LEU A 108 0.60 -17.61 3.85
C LEU A 108 0.86 -16.45 4.82
N LEU A 109 2.11 -16.02 4.99
CA LEU A 109 2.46 -14.86 5.78
C LEU A 109 1.78 -13.60 5.22
N MET A 110 1.91 -13.35 3.92
CA MET A 110 1.30 -12.18 3.28
C MET A 110 -0.22 -12.19 3.39
N LEU A 111 -0.86 -13.35 3.16
CA LEU A 111 -2.30 -13.49 3.34
C LEU A 111 -2.71 -13.23 4.80
N GLY A 112 -1.97 -13.76 5.76
CA GLY A 112 -2.17 -13.50 7.19
C GLY A 112 -2.04 -12.02 7.53
N LEU A 113 -1.02 -11.33 7.01
CA LEU A 113 -0.82 -9.89 7.20
C LEU A 113 -1.94 -9.06 6.55
N LEU A 114 -2.45 -9.44 5.37
CA LEU A 114 -3.61 -8.81 4.76
C LEU A 114 -4.84 -8.95 5.65
N VAL A 115 -5.14 -10.17 6.11
CA VAL A 115 -6.28 -10.45 7.01
C VAL A 115 -6.17 -9.63 8.30
N LEU A 116 -4.98 -9.58 8.91
CA LEU A 116 -4.75 -8.79 10.12
C LEU A 116 -4.91 -7.29 9.85
N SER A 117 -4.40 -6.78 8.73
CA SER A 117 -4.54 -5.37 8.34
C SER A 117 -6.00 -4.97 8.20
N VAL A 118 -6.80 -5.75 7.45
CA VAL A 118 -8.24 -5.53 7.30
C VAL A 118 -8.94 -5.53 8.65
N ARG A 119 -8.67 -6.51 9.52
CA ARG A 119 -9.29 -6.61 10.86
C ARG A 119 -8.93 -5.42 11.75
N ILE A 120 -7.66 -4.97 11.72
CA ILE A 120 -7.20 -3.81 12.49
C ILE A 120 -7.92 -2.56 11.99
N LEU A 121 -7.89 -2.30 10.68
CA LEU A 121 -8.51 -1.11 10.08
C LEU A 121 -10.02 -1.08 10.31
N TRP A 122 -10.70 -2.20 10.10
CA TRP A 122 -12.15 -2.28 10.32
C TRP A 122 -12.55 -1.98 11.76
N LYS A 123 -11.77 -2.49 12.73
CA LYS A 123 -11.98 -2.16 14.15
C LYS A 123 -11.72 -0.68 14.44
N LEU A 124 -10.71 -0.09 13.83
CA LEU A 124 -10.40 1.34 14.01
C LEU A 124 -11.50 2.25 13.45
N PHE A 125 -12.17 1.83 12.40
CA PHE A 125 -13.28 2.58 11.78
C PHE A 125 -14.65 2.27 12.39
N GLY A 126 -14.68 1.68 13.60
CA GLY A 126 -15.89 1.50 14.41
C GLY A 126 -16.62 0.17 14.22
N SER A 127 -16.05 -0.78 13.46
CA SER A 127 -16.65 -2.11 13.20
C SER A 127 -18.14 -2.03 12.84
N PRO A 128 -18.55 -1.23 11.86
CA PRO A 128 -19.95 -1.14 11.51
C PRO A 128 -20.49 -2.53 11.18
N LYS A 129 -21.71 -2.82 11.64
CA LYS A 129 -22.39 -4.14 11.48
C LYS A 129 -22.87 -4.35 10.04
N ASN A 130 -22.26 -3.72 9.09
CA ASN A 130 -22.47 -4.01 7.68
C ASN A 130 -21.39 -5.02 7.21
N SER A 131 -21.75 -5.77 6.21
CA SER A 131 -20.91 -6.80 5.62
C SER A 131 -19.75 -6.25 4.77
N LEU A 132 -19.54 -4.92 4.70
CA LEU A 132 -18.56 -4.27 3.83
C LEU A 132 -17.08 -4.53 4.22
N ALA A 133 -16.81 -5.12 5.40
CA ALA A 133 -15.48 -5.61 5.75
C ALA A 133 -14.89 -6.56 4.70
N TRP A 134 -15.76 -7.31 4.00
CA TRP A 134 -15.34 -8.23 2.94
C TRP A 134 -14.66 -7.53 1.77
N LEU A 135 -15.00 -6.28 1.47
CA LEU A 135 -14.32 -5.48 0.46
C LEU A 135 -12.81 -5.38 0.72
N GLY A 136 -12.42 -5.37 2.01
CA GLY A 136 -10.99 -5.35 2.36
C GLY A 136 -10.28 -6.66 2.05
N TYR A 137 -10.92 -7.79 2.25
CA TYR A 137 -10.32 -9.11 1.98
C TYR A 137 -10.24 -9.41 0.47
N CYS A 138 -11.13 -8.82 -0.32
CA CYS A 138 -11.21 -8.99 -1.77
C CYS A 138 -10.65 -7.78 -2.54
N PHE A 139 -9.83 -6.96 -1.90
CA PHE A 139 -9.25 -5.78 -2.56
C PHE A 139 -8.29 -6.19 -3.67
N PRO A 140 -8.60 -5.94 -4.96
CA PRO A 140 -7.86 -6.52 -6.08
C PRO A 140 -6.36 -6.23 -6.05
N PRO A 141 -5.88 -4.99 -5.80
CA PRO A 141 -4.44 -4.72 -5.73
C PRO A 141 -3.73 -5.52 -4.62
N ALA A 142 -4.40 -5.74 -3.47
CA ALA A 142 -3.81 -6.48 -2.36
C ALA A 142 -3.75 -7.99 -2.65
N LEU A 143 -4.77 -8.55 -3.28
CA LEU A 143 -4.78 -9.96 -3.69
C LEU A 143 -3.69 -10.23 -4.73
N TRP A 144 -3.52 -9.36 -5.72
CA TRP A 144 -2.42 -9.47 -6.69
C TRP A 144 -1.05 -9.30 -6.06
N CYS A 145 -0.92 -8.41 -5.07
CA CYS A 145 0.31 -8.30 -4.29
C CYS A 145 0.67 -9.63 -3.61
N VAL A 146 -0.32 -10.32 -3.02
CA VAL A 146 -0.13 -11.65 -2.43
C VAL A 146 0.22 -12.70 -3.50
N LEU A 147 -0.48 -12.68 -4.64
CA LEU A 147 -0.24 -13.62 -5.74
C LEU A 147 1.18 -13.51 -6.30
N LEU A 148 1.65 -12.30 -6.55
CA LEU A 148 2.99 -12.06 -7.07
C LEU A 148 4.08 -12.23 -5.98
N GLY A 149 3.71 -12.20 -4.71
CA GLY A 149 4.66 -12.25 -3.61
C GLY A 149 5.36 -10.93 -3.33
N GLN A 150 4.76 -9.80 -3.74
CA GLN A 150 5.29 -8.46 -3.58
C GLN A 150 5.19 -7.92 -2.16
N THR A 151 6.11 -7.04 -1.76
CA THR A 151 6.27 -6.59 -0.37
C THR A 151 5.24 -5.58 0.10
N SER A 152 4.35 -5.04 -0.75
CA SER A 152 3.45 -3.93 -0.38
C SER A 152 2.41 -4.30 0.69
N ILE A 153 2.15 -5.60 0.93
CA ILE A 153 1.34 -6.07 2.07
C ILE A 153 2.04 -5.81 3.41
N PHE A 154 3.38 -5.91 3.48
CA PHE A 154 4.11 -5.54 4.69
C PHE A 154 3.96 -4.05 4.99
N LEU A 155 4.00 -3.21 3.96
CA LEU A 155 3.79 -1.76 4.09
C LEU A 155 2.38 -1.46 4.59
N LEU A 156 1.36 -2.12 4.02
CA LEU A 156 -0.03 -2.00 4.46
C LEU A 156 -0.19 -2.38 5.94
N PHE A 157 0.43 -3.47 6.36
CA PHE A 157 0.40 -3.91 7.75
C PHE A 157 1.10 -2.92 8.68
N GLY A 158 2.27 -2.40 8.28
CA GLY A 158 2.98 -1.33 9.00
C GLY A 158 2.12 -0.09 9.19
N LEU A 159 1.45 0.35 8.13
CA LEU A 159 0.51 1.49 8.16
C LEU A 159 -0.68 1.22 9.08
N ALA A 160 -1.29 0.03 9.02
CA ALA A 160 -2.40 -0.35 9.88
C ALA A 160 -2.00 -0.36 11.37
N LEU A 161 -0.79 -0.86 11.69
CA LEU A 161 -0.24 -0.83 13.04
C LEU A 161 0.06 0.59 13.51
N PHE A 162 0.62 1.45 12.64
CA PHE A 162 0.82 2.86 12.95
C PHE A 162 -0.51 3.54 13.30
N LEU A 163 -1.53 3.39 12.46
CA LEU A 163 -2.86 3.95 12.72
C LEU A 163 -3.47 3.41 14.01
N ARG A 164 -3.20 2.15 14.36
CA ARG A 164 -3.71 1.52 15.59
C ARG A 164 -3.02 2.03 16.85
N PHE A 165 -1.72 2.30 16.79
CA PHE A 165 -0.91 2.49 17.99
C PHE A 165 -0.39 3.92 18.19
N HIS A 166 -0.54 4.84 17.22
CA HIS A 166 0.05 6.19 17.31
C HIS A 166 -0.36 6.96 18.57
N LYS A 167 -1.59 6.76 19.08
CA LYS A 167 -2.07 7.38 20.33
C LYS A 167 -1.77 6.54 21.58
N THR A 168 -1.82 5.21 21.49
CA THR A 168 -1.79 4.33 22.67
C THR A 168 -0.42 3.74 22.97
N ARG A 169 0.38 3.42 21.92
CA ARG A 169 1.71 2.79 22.01
C ARG A 169 2.64 3.44 20.99
N PRO A 170 3.00 4.73 21.16
CA PRO A 170 3.70 5.50 20.12
C PRO A 170 5.05 4.90 19.70
N PHE A 171 5.80 4.26 20.62
CA PHE A 171 7.03 3.55 20.25
C PHE A 171 6.75 2.38 19.29
N ALA A 172 5.75 1.55 19.57
CA ALA A 172 5.37 0.44 18.69
C ALA A 172 4.83 0.94 17.33
N ALA A 173 4.10 2.07 17.33
CA ALA A 173 3.67 2.72 16.09
C ALA A 173 4.85 3.16 15.23
N GLY A 174 5.87 3.75 15.86
CA GLY A 174 7.12 4.11 15.19
C GLY A 174 7.86 2.89 14.65
N ALA A 175 8.02 1.85 15.44
CA ALA A 175 8.66 0.61 15.01
C ALA A 175 7.94 -0.03 13.79
N ALA A 176 6.61 0.03 13.75
CA ALA A 176 5.83 -0.47 12.62
C ALA A 176 6.11 0.30 11.30
N LEU A 177 6.52 1.56 11.36
CA LEU A 177 6.88 2.36 10.18
C LEU A 177 8.14 1.86 9.48
N TRP A 178 8.96 1.01 10.13
CA TRP A 178 10.05 0.31 9.45
C TRP A 178 9.53 -0.50 8.26
N LEU A 179 8.37 -1.15 8.37
CA LEU A 179 7.76 -1.86 7.25
C LEU A 179 7.41 -0.91 6.10
N CYS A 180 6.96 0.31 6.38
CA CYS A 180 6.70 1.32 5.35
C CYS A 180 7.98 1.81 4.67
N SER A 181 9.12 1.75 5.35
CA SER A 181 10.42 2.15 4.81
C SER A 181 11.01 1.17 3.77
N ILE A 182 10.40 0.02 3.55
CA ILE A 182 10.80 -0.95 2.51
C ILE A 182 10.66 -0.33 1.10
N LYS A 183 9.60 0.48 0.88
CA LYS A 183 9.37 1.27 -0.34
C LYS A 183 9.05 2.73 0.03
N PRO A 184 10.03 3.53 0.48
CA PRO A 184 9.79 4.85 1.07
C PRO A 184 9.20 5.86 0.06
N HIS A 185 9.46 5.68 -1.22
CA HIS A 185 8.96 6.54 -2.30
C HIS A 185 7.42 6.54 -2.40
N LEU A 186 6.75 5.51 -1.90
CA LEU A 186 5.28 5.42 -1.86
C LEU A 186 4.64 6.26 -0.73
N PHE A 187 5.45 6.83 0.16
CA PHE A 187 4.98 7.53 1.35
C PHE A 187 5.51 8.97 1.47
N LEU A 188 6.09 9.58 0.43
CA LEU A 188 6.81 10.84 0.55
C LEU A 188 5.98 11.96 1.23
N PRO A 189 4.77 12.34 0.76
CA PRO A 189 3.93 13.32 1.46
C PRO A 189 3.51 12.89 2.85
N PHE A 190 3.13 11.61 3.01
CA PHE A 190 2.76 11.05 4.31
C PHE A 190 3.91 11.13 5.32
N ALA A 191 5.09 10.71 4.92
CA ALA A 191 6.29 10.72 5.77
C ALA A 191 6.72 12.14 6.14
N LEU A 192 6.63 13.10 5.20
CA LEU A 192 6.95 14.49 5.46
C LEU A 192 5.99 15.10 6.49
N VAL A 193 4.68 14.91 6.31
CA VAL A 193 3.67 15.36 7.28
C VAL A 193 3.86 14.66 8.63
N LEU A 194 4.14 13.37 8.63
CA LEU A 194 4.41 12.62 9.86
C LEU A 194 5.61 13.18 10.62
N LEU A 195 6.70 13.45 9.91
CA LEU A 195 7.89 14.03 10.51
C LEU A 195 7.57 15.40 11.15
N VAL A 196 6.94 16.31 10.41
CA VAL A 196 6.56 17.64 10.92
C VAL A 196 5.57 17.50 12.09
N TRP A 197 4.60 16.60 12.01
CA TRP A 197 3.65 16.34 13.10
C TRP A 197 4.34 15.81 14.36
N ILE A 198 5.35 14.93 14.26
CA ILE A 198 6.13 14.46 15.40
C ILE A 198 6.76 15.64 16.17
N PHE A 199 7.32 16.62 15.44
CA PHE A 199 7.91 17.82 16.04
C PHE A 199 6.83 18.73 16.68
N VAL A 200 5.73 18.99 15.99
CA VAL A 200 4.64 19.85 16.48
C VAL A 200 3.93 19.24 17.68
N ALA A 201 3.59 17.95 17.60
CA ALA A 201 2.90 17.22 18.66
C ALA A 201 3.84 16.66 19.75
N ARG A 202 5.17 16.84 19.59
CA ARG A 202 6.22 16.34 20.51
C ARG A 202 6.14 14.84 20.77
N THR A 203 5.76 14.06 19.77
CA THR A 203 5.58 12.60 19.88
C THR A 203 6.89 11.84 19.60
N TRP A 204 7.96 12.21 20.26
CA TRP A 204 9.32 11.69 20.06
C TRP A 204 9.44 10.15 20.15
N ARG A 205 8.54 9.52 20.92
CA ARG A 205 8.51 8.06 21.05
C ARG A 205 8.22 7.35 19.72
N ILE A 206 7.52 8.00 18.77
CA ILE A 206 7.33 7.46 17.43
C ILE A 206 8.66 7.46 16.68
N LEU A 207 9.37 8.57 16.72
CA LEU A 207 10.68 8.69 16.08
C LEU A 207 11.69 7.69 16.68
N SER A 208 11.72 7.55 18.02
CA SER A 208 12.62 6.59 18.68
C SER A 208 12.28 5.14 18.34
N GLY A 209 10.99 4.80 18.21
CA GLY A 209 10.56 3.48 17.77
C GLY A 209 10.96 3.18 16.32
N ALA A 210 10.77 4.14 15.42
CA ALA A 210 11.21 4.03 14.04
C ALA A 210 12.73 3.88 13.92
N ALA A 211 13.48 4.72 14.63
CA ALA A 211 14.95 4.66 14.67
C ALA A 211 15.46 3.33 15.23
N ALA A 212 14.84 2.82 16.31
CA ALA A 212 15.24 1.53 16.89
C ALA A 212 15.00 0.37 15.92
N ALA A 213 13.82 0.29 15.28
CA ALA A 213 13.52 -0.76 14.31
C ALA A 213 14.44 -0.67 13.07
N PHE A 214 14.71 0.55 12.60
CA PHE A 214 15.64 0.77 11.51
C PHE A 214 17.07 0.34 11.89
N ALA A 215 17.54 0.70 13.09
CA ALA A 215 18.85 0.31 13.58
C ALA A 215 18.97 -1.22 13.71
N VAL A 216 17.93 -1.91 14.18
CA VAL A 216 17.92 -3.38 14.24
C VAL A 216 18.02 -3.98 12.84
N GLY A 217 17.22 -3.52 11.87
CA GLY A 217 17.29 -3.99 10.49
C GLY A 217 18.68 -3.74 9.86
N ALA A 218 19.22 -2.54 10.05
CA ALA A 218 20.56 -2.18 9.57
C ALA A 218 21.64 -3.04 10.21
N LEU A 219 21.57 -3.28 11.52
CA LEU A 219 22.52 -4.11 12.26
C LEU A 219 22.51 -5.56 11.76
N ILE A 220 21.31 -6.15 11.60
CA ILE A 220 21.17 -7.52 11.07
C ILE A 220 21.82 -7.60 9.69
N THR A 221 21.47 -6.69 8.77
CA THR A 221 22.02 -6.70 7.41
C THR A 221 23.54 -6.55 7.43
N THR A 222 24.07 -5.59 8.19
CA THR A 222 25.53 -5.36 8.27
C THR A 222 26.28 -6.54 8.89
N SER A 223 25.64 -7.25 9.83
CA SER A 223 26.24 -8.46 10.44
C SER A 223 26.31 -9.64 9.47
N ILE A 224 25.39 -9.71 8.50
CA ILE A 224 25.34 -10.81 7.48
C ILE A 224 26.24 -10.45 6.31
N ASP A 225 26.10 -9.25 5.78
CA ASP A 225 26.90 -8.71 4.67
C ASP A 225 27.29 -7.25 4.96
N PRO A 226 28.51 -7.01 5.48
CA PRO A 226 29.01 -5.63 5.70
C PRO A 226 29.08 -4.79 4.42
N ALA A 227 29.22 -5.42 3.26
CA ALA A 227 29.32 -4.76 1.96
C ALA A 227 27.97 -4.37 1.36
N ALA A 228 26.84 -4.86 1.90
CA ALA A 228 25.51 -4.65 1.33
C ALA A 228 25.17 -3.18 1.06
N TRP A 229 25.66 -2.25 1.92
CA TRP A 229 25.42 -0.82 1.73
C TRP A 229 26.18 -0.23 0.54
N SER A 230 27.44 -0.61 0.34
CA SER A 230 28.26 -0.18 -0.79
C SER A 230 27.79 -0.83 -2.09
N GLN A 231 27.38 -2.11 -2.04
CA GLN A 231 26.82 -2.83 -3.16
C GLN A 231 25.49 -2.18 -3.62
N TYR A 232 24.60 -1.84 -2.68
CA TYR A 232 23.38 -1.11 -2.97
C TYR A 232 23.64 0.27 -3.57
N ALA A 233 24.58 1.04 -2.98
CA ALA A 233 24.94 2.35 -3.50
C ALA A 233 25.54 2.27 -4.90
N TYR A 234 26.34 1.25 -5.20
CA TYR A 234 26.84 0.98 -6.54
C TYR A 234 25.72 0.63 -7.50
N TYR A 235 24.85 -0.32 -7.11
CA TYR A 235 23.68 -0.71 -7.90
C TYR A 235 22.80 0.49 -8.26
N MET A 236 22.46 1.33 -7.29
CA MET A 236 21.62 2.54 -7.52
C MET A 236 22.25 3.56 -8.46
N ARG A 237 23.58 3.59 -8.58
CA ARG A 237 24.29 4.49 -9.50
C ARG A 237 24.44 3.92 -10.90
N THR A 238 24.46 2.60 -11.03
CA THR A 238 24.77 1.92 -12.30
C THR A 238 23.55 1.25 -12.92
N SER A 239 22.48 1.01 -12.14
CA SER A 239 21.29 0.35 -12.67
C SER A 239 20.47 1.28 -13.57
N VAL A 240 20.05 0.71 -14.69
CA VAL A 240 19.20 1.37 -15.71
C VAL A 240 17.70 1.27 -15.31
N VAL A 241 17.39 1.29 -14.00
CA VAL A 241 16.02 1.15 -13.45
C VAL A 241 15.06 2.19 -14.01
N THR A 242 15.60 3.31 -14.50
CA THR A 242 14.85 4.45 -15.03
C THR A 242 14.32 4.27 -16.45
N HIS A 243 14.65 3.17 -17.13
CA HIS A 243 14.18 2.91 -18.48
C HIS A 243 12.94 2.02 -18.56
N GLU A 244 12.51 1.43 -17.46
CA GLU A 244 11.25 0.67 -17.41
C GLU A 244 10.09 1.65 -17.14
N PHE A 245 9.07 1.61 -17.99
CA PHE A 245 7.84 2.35 -17.73
C PHE A 245 7.08 1.69 -16.58
N THR A 246 6.84 2.47 -15.53
CA THR A 246 5.91 2.11 -14.47
C THR A 246 4.59 2.88 -14.66
N PRO A 247 3.41 2.24 -14.51
CA PRO A 247 2.14 2.87 -14.82
C PRO A 247 1.73 3.89 -13.74
N CYS A 248 2.50 4.96 -13.63
CA CYS A 248 2.27 6.09 -12.71
C CYS A 248 2.39 7.43 -13.44
N PHE A 249 1.79 8.48 -12.86
CA PHE A 249 1.81 9.82 -13.46
C PHE A 249 3.21 10.41 -13.58
N ALA A 250 4.10 10.04 -12.69
CA ALA A 250 5.48 10.50 -12.68
C ALA A 250 6.25 10.00 -13.90
N ASP A 251 6.10 8.72 -14.22
CA ASP A 251 6.72 8.14 -15.42
C ASP A 251 6.08 8.63 -16.70
N LEU A 252 4.74 8.78 -16.72
CA LEU A 252 4.06 9.38 -17.86
C LEU A 252 4.58 10.80 -18.14
N LEU A 253 4.77 11.62 -17.09
CA LEU A 253 5.32 12.97 -17.21
C LEU A 253 6.74 12.95 -17.78
N ARG A 254 7.61 12.09 -17.24
CA ARG A 254 8.98 11.92 -17.72
C ARG A 254 9.01 11.53 -19.19
N ASP A 255 8.29 10.48 -19.56
CA ASP A 255 8.29 9.92 -20.91
C ASP A 255 7.66 10.88 -21.93
N SER A 256 6.67 11.69 -21.52
CA SER A 256 6.03 12.67 -22.40
C SER A 256 6.90 13.91 -22.66
N ILE A 257 7.75 14.32 -21.71
CA ILE A 257 8.56 15.54 -21.82
C ILE A 257 9.97 15.21 -22.26
N ARG A 258 10.67 14.36 -21.51
CA ARG A 258 12.06 13.96 -21.80
C ARG A 258 12.39 12.65 -21.08
N PRO A 259 12.35 11.50 -21.77
CA PRO A 259 12.57 10.17 -21.15
C PRO A 259 13.91 10.04 -20.43
N THR A 260 14.95 10.75 -20.88
CA THR A 260 16.29 10.73 -20.29
C THR A 260 16.44 11.61 -19.05
N ALA A 261 15.44 12.41 -18.69
CA ALA A 261 15.48 13.32 -17.55
C ALA A 261 14.83 12.67 -16.33
N GLU A 262 15.55 11.80 -15.64
CA GLU A 262 15.08 11.03 -14.49
C GLU A 262 14.47 11.89 -13.38
N TRP A 263 14.98 13.10 -13.18
CA TRP A 263 14.48 14.03 -12.17
C TRP A 263 13.01 14.43 -12.39
N LEU A 264 12.51 14.36 -13.64
CA LEU A 264 11.10 14.68 -13.96
C LEU A 264 10.13 13.74 -13.23
N ALA A 265 10.50 12.49 -12.97
CA ALA A 265 9.68 11.56 -12.20
C ALA A 265 9.48 11.99 -10.73
N PHE A 266 10.36 12.85 -10.21
CA PHE A 266 10.25 13.34 -8.84
C PHE A 266 9.46 14.67 -8.73
N VAL A 267 9.18 15.35 -9.83
CA VAL A 267 8.43 16.62 -9.82
C VAL A 267 7.04 16.49 -9.20
N PRO A 268 6.21 15.48 -9.57
CA PRO A 268 4.92 15.27 -8.90
C PRO A 268 5.06 15.05 -7.39
N ALA A 269 6.10 14.33 -6.95
CA ALA A 269 6.36 14.08 -5.54
C ALA A 269 6.68 15.37 -4.77
N VAL A 270 7.49 16.27 -5.34
CA VAL A 270 7.79 17.58 -4.75
C VAL A 270 6.51 18.41 -4.62
N VAL A 271 5.71 18.51 -5.69
CA VAL A 271 4.44 19.24 -5.68
C VAL A 271 3.49 18.68 -4.62
N GLY A 272 3.38 17.36 -4.54
CA GLY A 272 2.53 16.72 -3.54
C GLY A 272 3.04 16.89 -2.10
N CYS A 273 4.34 16.92 -1.89
CA CYS A 273 4.92 17.25 -0.58
C CYS A 273 4.60 18.68 -0.15
N LEU A 274 4.71 19.65 -1.06
CA LEU A 274 4.32 21.04 -0.80
C LEU A 274 2.83 21.16 -0.50
N TRP A 275 1.99 20.49 -1.30
CA TRP A 275 0.56 20.42 -1.03
C TRP A 275 0.25 19.81 0.34
N ALA A 276 0.89 18.72 0.69
CA ALA A 276 0.67 18.02 1.95
C ALA A 276 1.02 18.89 3.16
N LEU A 277 2.11 19.66 3.09
CA LEU A 277 2.47 20.64 4.12
C LEU A 277 1.44 21.76 4.22
N ALA A 278 1.02 22.33 3.08
CA ALA A 278 0.00 23.36 3.04
C ALA A 278 -1.35 22.86 3.58
N TYR A 279 -1.70 21.60 3.29
CA TYR A 279 -2.90 20.95 3.81
C TYR A 279 -2.81 20.68 5.31
N PHE A 280 -1.66 20.24 5.81
CA PHE A 280 -1.40 19.92 7.22
C PHE A 280 -1.36 21.17 8.10
N TRP A 281 -0.68 22.23 7.67
CA TRP A 281 -0.31 23.36 8.52
C TRP A 281 -1.48 24.04 9.25
N PRO A 282 -2.62 24.37 8.59
CA PRO A 282 -3.77 24.94 9.29
C PRO A 282 -4.47 23.96 10.24
N ARG A 283 -4.25 22.65 10.09
CA ARG A 283 -4.87 21.57 10.87
C ARG A 283 -3.94 20.95 11.91
N ARG A 284 -2.72 21.44 12.04
CA ARG A 284 -1.63 20.83 12.79
C ARG A 284 -1.93 20.56 14.27
N HIS A 285 -2.79 21.35 14.90
CA HIS A 285 -3.16 21.23 16.31
C HIS A 285 -4.27 20.20 16.56
N ASP A 286 -5.16 20.03 15.57
CA ASP A 286 -6.30 19.10 15.61
C ASP A 286 -6.12 17.92 14.65
N TRP A 287 -4.86 17.57 14.35
CA TRP A 287 -4.55 16.55 13.38
C TRP A 287 -4.93 15.16 13.88
N ASP A 288 -5.79 14.47 13.14
CA ASP A 288 -6.16 13.08 13.38
C ASP A 288 -5.75 12.18 12.21
N TRP A 289 -4.87 11.23 12.50
CA TRP A 289 -4.36 10.28 11.49
C TRP A 289 -5.44 9.35 10.95
N LEU A 290 -6.48 9.03 11.71
CA LEU A 290 -7.58 8.18 11.24
C LEU A 290 -8.45 8.91 10.21
N GLU A 291 -8.60 10.24 10.35
CA GLU A 291 -9.40 11.07 9.44
C GLU A 291 -8.60 11.59 8.24
N GLN A 292 -7.31 11.83 8.42
CA GLN A 292 -6.48 12.50 7.41
C GLN A 292 -5.48 11.55 6.72
N GLY A 293 -5.08 10.48 7.39
CA GLY A 293 -4.03 9.59 6.91
C GLY A 293 -4.38 8.92 5.58
N GLY A 294 -5.64 8.51 5.39
CA GLY A 294 -6.10 7.90 4.13
C GLY A 294 -5.92 8.83 2.92
N LEU A 295 -6.22 10.12 3.08
CA LEU A 295 -6.02 11.12 2.01
C LEU A 295 -4.54 11.27 1.67
N LEU A 296 -3.68 11.38 2.69
CA LEU A 296 -2.23 11.53 2.47
C LEU A 296 -1.64 10.32 1.76
N VAL A 297 -2.07 9.11 2.11
CA VAL A 297 -1.61 7.88 1.45
C VAL A 297 -2.07 7.84 0.00
N LEU A 298 -3.33 8.17 -0.30
CA LEU A 298 -3.83 8.21 -1.67
C LEU A 298 -3.10 9.24 -2.53
N VAL A 299 -2.83 10.43 -1.98
CA VAL A 299 -2.02 11.43 -2.67
C VAL A 299 -0.58 10.93 -2.85
N SER A 300 0.00 10.28 -1.84
CA SER A 300 1.35 9.70 -1.95
C SER A 300 1.45 8.68 -3.08
N LEU A 301 0.44 7.81 -3.22
CA LEU A 301 0.37 6.84 -4.33
C LEU A 301 0.21 7.52 -5.70
N LEU A 302 -0.62 8.57 -5.77
CA LEU A 302 -0.91 9.29 -7.01
C LEU A 302 0.36 9.95 -7.60
N ILE A 303 1.21 10.47 -6.72
CA ILE A 303 2.39 11.25 -7.10
C ILE A 303 3.70 10.50 -6.89
N ALA A 304 3.63 9.21 -6.53
CA ALA A 304 4.83 8.39 -6.35
C ALA A 304 5.69 8.42 -7.63
N PRO A 305 7.02 8.60 -7.50
CA PRO A 305 7.91 8.61 -8.65
C PRO A 305 7.94 7.28 -9.39
N PHE A 306 7.63 6.19 -8.69
CA PHE A 306 7.51 4.84 -9.22
C PHE A 306 6.36 4.15 -8.49
N GLY A 307 5.56 3.34 -9.18
CA GLY A 307 4.46 2.63 -8.54
C GLY A 307 3.75 1.67 -9.48
N TRP A 308 3.38 0.54 -8.94
CA TRP A 308 2.69 -0.55 -9.63
C TRP A 308 1.29 -0.73 -9.08
N ILE A 309 0.44 -1.44 -9.82
CA ILE A 309 -0.94 -1.71 -9.37
C ILE A 309 -0.98 -2.42 -8.00
N PHE A 310 -0.05 -3.33 -7.71
CA PHE A 310 0.00 -4.01 -6.41
C PHE A 310 0.43 -3.09 -5.25
N ASP A 311 1.11 -1.97 -5.52
CA ASP A 311 1.43 -0.95 -4.51
C ASP A 311 0.16 -0.19 -4.07
N GLN A 312 -0.86 -0.18 -4.91
CA GLN A 312 -2.16 0.39 -4.58
C GLN A 312 -2.91 -0.40 -3.48
N SER A 313 -2.37 -1.54 -3.00
CA SER A 313 -2.82 -2.17 -1.76
C SER A 313 -2.83 -1.19 -0.58
N LEU A 314 -1.97 -0.17 -0.60
CA LEU A 314 -1.94 0.91 0.38
C LEU A 314 -3.15 1.86 0.33
N ALA A 315 -3.98 1.81 -0.71
CA ALA A 315 -5.26 2.55 -0.75
C ALA A 315 -6.33 1.93 0.17
N LEU A 316 -6.13 0.68 0.61
CA LEU A 316 -7.11 -0.05 1.40
C LEU A 316 -7.59 0.66 2.68
N PRO A 317 -6.74 1.34 3.49
CA PRO A 317 -7.22 2.11 4.64
C PRO A 317 -8.24 3.18 4.26
N ALA A 318 -8.02 3.91 3.16
CA ALA A 318 -8.94 4.94 2.68
C ALA A 318 -10.25 4.31 2.14
N VAL A 319 -10.15 3.20 1.42
CA VAL A 319 -11.33 2.46 0.90
C VAL A 319 -12.19 1.95 2.05
N LEU A 320 -11.60 1.31 3.06
CA LEU A 320 -12.33 0.81 4.23
C LEU A 320 -12.91 1.94 5.08
N TRP A 321 -12.18 3.04 5.25
CA TRP A 321 -12.69 4.22 5.94
C TRP A 321 -13.92 4.79 5.24
N GLY A 322 -13.86 5.00 3.91
CA GLY A 322 -14.97 5.50 3.11
C GLY A 322 -16.17 4.56 3.12
N ALA A 323 -15.94 3.24 2.95
CA ALA A 323 -16.99 2.23 2.98
C ALA A 323 -17.67 2.12 4.35
N SER A 324 -16.92 2.33 5.45
CA SER A 324 -17.48 2.29 6.80
C SER A 324 -18.38 3.49 7.12
N ARG A 325 -18.23 4.60 6.41
CA ARG A 325 -18.91 5.88 6.66
C ARG A 325 -19.99 6.25 5.67
N THR A 326 -20.04 5.59 4.49
CA THR A 326 -21.04 5.90 3.47
C THR A 326 -22.24 4.95 3.54
N SER A 327 -23.44 5.54 3.42
CA SER A 327 -24.69 4.81 3.18
C SER A 327 -25.20 4.99 1.73
N SER A 328 -24.45 5.71 0.90
CA SER A 328 -24.83 5.98 -0.50
C SER A 328 -24.66 4.74 -1.36
N GLN A 329 -25.78 4.21 -1.86
CA GLN A 329 -25.79 3.07 -2.79
C GLN A 329 -25.01 3.38 -4.08
N LEU A 330 -25.07 4.63 -4.56
CA LEU A 330 -24.32 5.05 -5.74
C LEU A 330 -22.81 4.93 -5.52
N LEU A 331 -22.32 5.38 -4.36
CA LEU A 331 -20.88 5.27 -4.03
C LEU A 331 -20.43 3.82 -3.84
N LEU A 332 -21.28 2.99 -3.22
CA LEU A 332 -20.97 1.56 -3.07
C LEU A 332 -20.98 0.83 -4.42
N SER A 333 -21.93 1.16 -5.31
CA SER A 333 -21.97 0.61 -6.67
C SER A 333 -20.78 1.06 -7.51
N ALA A 334 -20.37 2.34 -7.38
CA ALA A 334 -19.17 2.85 -8.05
C ALA A 334 -17.91 2.13 -7.55
N LEU A 335 -17.80 1.86 -6.25
CA LEU A 335 -16.71 1.08 -5.70
C LEU A 335 -16.66 -0.33 -6.26
N ALA A 336 -17.81 -1.02 -6.28
CA ALA A 336 -17.93 -2.36 -6.87
C ALA A 336 -17.52 -2.37 -8.36
N LEU A 337 -17.92 -1.36 -9.12
CA LEU A 337 -17.52 -1.21 -10.52
C LEU A 337 -16.00 -1.03 -10.66
N ILE A 338 -15.37 -0.19 -9.83
CA ILE A 338 -13.90 -0.03 -9.83
C ILE A 338 -13.23 -1.38 -9.56
N TYR A 339 -13.70 -2.17 -8.58
CA TYR A 339 -13.17 -3.50 -8.30
C TYR A 339 -13.25 -4.41 -9.53
N ILE A 340 -14.45 -4.53 -10.13
CA ILE A 340 -14.66 -5.39 -11.30
C ILE A 340 -13.75 -4.99 -12.46
N VAL A 341 -13.64 -3.68 -12.75
CA VAL A 341 -12.79 -3.19 -13.85
C VAL A 341 -11.30 -3.45 -13.56
N VAL A 342 -10.85 -3.22 -12.33
CA VAL A 342 -9.46 -3.51 -11.93
C VAL A 342 -9.17 -5.01 -12.06
N GLU A 343 -10.07 -5.87 -11.60
CA GLU A 343 -9.93 -7.33 -11.72
C GLU A 343 -9.89 -7.78 -13.19
N PHE A 344 -10.78 -7.26 -14.01
CA PHE A 344 -10.79 -7.54 -15.45
C PHE A 344 -9.45 -7.13 -16.08
N GLN A 345 -8.94 -5.95 -15.74
CA GLN A 345 -7.66 -5.47 -16.26
C GLN A 345 -6.47 -6.32 -15.79
N LEU A 346 -6.48 -6.78 -14.52
CA LEU A 346 -5.42 -7.63 -13.97
C LEU A 346 -5.26 -8.96 -14.73
N VAL A 347 -6.33 -9.45 -15.33
CA VAL A 347 -6.31 -10.70 -16.12
C VAL A 347 -5.92 -10.45 -17.59
N HIS A 348 -6.23 -9.27 -18.13
CA HIS A 348 -6.18 -9.04 -19.59
C HIS A 348 -5.08 -8.07 -20.03
N PHE A 349 -4.51 -7.27 -19.12
CA PHE A 349 -3.52 -6.24 -19.45
C PHE A 349 -2.18 -6.52 -18.81
N ASP A 350 -1.12 -6.18 -19.54
CA ASP A 350 0.23 -6.18 -18.99
C ASP A 350 0.36 -5.19 -17.83
N LEU A 351 1.16 -5.53 -16.82
CA LEU A 351 1.38 -4.69 -15.63
C LEU A 351 2.08 -3.36 -15.97
N HIS A 352 2.79 -3.27 -17.08
CA HIS A 352 3.44 -2.04 -17.59
C HIS A 352 2.51 -1.17 -18.45
N SER A 353 1.25 -1.55 -18.63
CA SER A 353 0.31 -0.85 -19.48
C SER A 353 -0.10 0.51 -18.92
N VAL A 354 -0.17 1.53 -19.78
CA VAL A 354 -0.77 2.84 -19.47
C VAL A 354 -2.24 2.73 -19.05
N ALA A 355 -2.88 1.61 -19.32
CA ALA A 355 -4.25 1.32 -18.90
C ALA A 355 -4.43 1.35 -17.36
N TRP A 356 -3.37 1.33 -16.57
CA TRP A 356 -3.43 1.41 -15.10
C TRP A 356 -3.47 2.83 -14.54
N LEU A 357 -3.20 3.86 -15.35
CA LEU A 357 -3.08 5.25 -14.90
C LEU A 357 -4.35 5.81 -14.26
N TRP A 358 -5.53 5.31 -14.59
CA TRP A 358 -6.79 5.78 -14.04
C TRP A 358 -7.07 5.24 -12.63
N THR A 359 -6.44 4.15 -12.21
CA THR A 359 -6.80 3.42 -11.00
C THR A 359 -6.53 4.22 -9.72
N THR A 360 -5.35 4.81 -9.58
CA THR A 360 -5.04 5.65 -8.40
C THR A 360 -5.93 6.90 -8.31
N PRO A 361 -6.18 7.67 -9.40
CA PRO A 361 -7.21 8.71 -9.41
C PRO A 361 -8.60 8.21 -9.01
N ALA A 362 -9.02 7.03 -9.49
CA ALA A 362 -10.33 6.50 -9.17
C ALA A 362 -10.50 6.23 -7.67
N TRP A 363 -9.49 5.63 -7.00
CA TRP A 363 -9.51 5.46 -5.55
C TRP A 363 -9.59 6.80 -4.82
N LEU A 364 -8.81 7.81 -5.25
CA LEU A 364 -8.79 9.13 -4.63
C LEU A 364 -10.13 9.85 -4.82
N ILE A 365 -10.67 9.89 -6.03
CA ILE A 365 -11.94 10.55 -6.36
C ILE A 365 -13.07 9.88 -5.57
N TRP A 366 -13.15 8.55 -5.59
CA TRP A 366 -14.14 7.81 -4.82
C TRP A 366 -14.07 8.15 -3.32
N TYR A 367 -12.86 8.13 -2.75
CA TYR A 367 -12.65 8.46 -1.34
C TYR A 367 -13.10 9.89 -1.00
N LEU A 368 -12.81 10.87 -1.87
CA LEU A 368 -13.22 12.26 -1.66
C LEU A 368 -14.74 12.41 -1.65
N PHE A 369 -15.45 11.73 -2.53
CA PHE A 369 -16.92 11.70 -2.53
C PHE A 369 -17.48 11.00 -1.28
N ALA A 370 -16.91 9.88 -0.87
CA ALA A 370 -17.31 9.19 0.36
C ALA A 370 -17.11 10.08 1.59
N ARG A 371 -15.98 10.81 1.65
CA ARG A 371 -15.67 11.77 2.71
C ARG A 371 -16.63 12.97 2.73
N ALA A 372 -16.99 13.50 1.58
CA ALA A 372 -17.96 14.59 1.48
C ALA A 372 -19.36 14.16 1.92
N SER A 373 -19.78 12.94 1.54
CA SER A 373 -21.06 12.35 1.94
C SER A 373 -21.14 12.13 3.45
N SER A 374 -20.08 11.62 4.09
CA SER A 374 -20.02 11.44 5.55
C SER A 374 -20.19 12.77 6.30
N ARG A 375 -19.44 13.79 5.91
CA ARG A 375 -19.53 15.12 6.55
C ARG A 375 -20.91 15.74 6.45
N LYS A 376 -21.60 15.56 5.33
CA LYS A 376 -22.97 16.06 5.14
C LYS A 376 -23.94 15.34 6.07
N ALA A 377 -23.79 14.03 6.27
CA ALA A 377 -24.60 13.26 7.21
C ALA A 377 -24.38 13.74 8.65
N ASP A 378 -23.12 13.94 9.07
CA ASP A 378 -22.78 14.43 10.42
C ASP A 378 -23.39 15.82 10.70
N MET A 379 -23.37 16.73 9.73
CA MET A 379 -23.99 18.06 9.86
C MET A 379 -25.52 18.02 10.01
N MET A 380 -26.19 17.06 9.36
CA MET A 380 -27.64 16.90 9.46
C MET A 380 -28.11 16.29 10.79
N THR A 381 -27.23 15.60 11.52
CA THR A 381 -27.52 14.98 12.80
C THR A 381 -27.25 15.88 14.01
N LEU A 382 -26.62 17.05 13.81
CA LEU A 382 -26.44 18.01 14.87
C LEU A 382 -27.80 18.63 15.26
N PRO A 383 -28.17 18.65 16.59
CA PRO A 383 -29.39 19.30 17.01
C PRO A 383 -29.36 20.77 16.65
N ALA A 384 -30.48 21.27 16.11
CA ALA A 384 -30.63 22.72 15.82
C ALA A 384 -30.28 23.51 17.09
N SER A 385 -29.38 24.49 16.97
CA SER A 385 -29.07 25.40 18.10
C SER A 385 -30.35 25.98 18.66
N PRO A 386 -30.54 25.95 19.98
CA PRO A 386 -31.74 26.58 20.56
C PRO A 386 -31.80 28.02 20.10
N SER A 387 -32.95 28.41 19.50
CA SER A 387 -33.23 29.79 19.12
C SER A 387 -33.02 30.70 20.35
N PRO A 388 -32.35 31.87 20.22
CA PRO A 388 -32.19 32.77 21.32
C PRO A 388 -33.58 33.12 21.84
N SER A 389 -33.86 32.76 23.11
CA SER A 389 -35.09 33.15 23.77
C SER A 389 -35.19 34.66 23.76
N VAL A 390 -36.17 35.18 23.02
CA VAL A 390 -36.56 36.59 23.11
C VAL A 390 -36.96 36.83 24.55
N ARG A 391 -36.09 37.44 25.33
CA ARG A 391 -36.48 38.02 26.64
C ARG A 391 -37.50 39.09 26.37
N SER A 392 -38.77 38.79 26.61
CA SER A 392 -39.80 39.78 26.74
C SER A 392 -39.49 40.63 27.97
N SER A 393 -38.99 41.84 27.76
CA SER A 393 -38.95 42.90 28.75
C SER A 393 -40.40 43.31 29.03
N GLY A 394 -40.93 42.89 30.19
CA GLY A 394 -42.07 43.50 30.82
C GLY A 394 -41.59 44.41 31.94
#